data_af95beff90fbaa7de1c9d99b2362b9a5
#
_entry.id   af95beff90fbaa7de1c9d99b2362b9a5
#
_cell.length_a   1.000
_cell.length_b   1.000
_cell.length_c   1.000
_cell.angle_alpha   90.00
_cell.angle_beta   90.00
_cell.angle_gamma   90.00
#
_symmetry.space_group_name_H-M   'P 1'
#
loop_
_entity.id
_entity.type
_entity.pdbx_description
1 polymer ?
#
loop_
_entity_poly.entity_id
_entity_poly.type
_entity_poly.pdbx_seq_one_letter_code
_entity_poly.pdbx_strand_id
1 'polypeptide(L)'
;TISAADGTFTLEPEPEDYQLIIQHLLYQTRQVKGQARDAGVITLESKDYNLEEVVIEGERPFVTVEQGKLNYDISAISEKHIVNNAYEAICKLPGVQDRNGKLSLVGAKDVTVILNGKASTLTQEQLIEMLKNTSASQVQTAEVMYNTPPEYHVRGAAINIVTAKADDNTIQSELSTSYSNQYFSSYSGNVNFLMTKGKSSLNVSYNPGY
;
A
#
# COMPACT_ATOMS: atom_id res chain seq x y z
N THR A 1 21.56 -14.28 -46.11
CA THR A 1 22.84 -13.54 -46.25
C THR A 1 22.96 -12.49 -45.20
N ILE A 2 24.17 -12.23 -44.73
CA ILE A 2 24.49 -11.16 -43.77
C ILE A 2 25.34 -10.13 -44.54
N SER A 3 25.07 -8.84 -44.35
CA SER A 3 25.86 -7.79 -44.97
C SER A 3 27.26 -7.71 -44.36
N ALA A 4 28.23 -7.28 -45.14
CA ALA A 4 29.58 -6.98 -44.70
C ALA A 4 29.61 -5.70 -43.83
N ALA A 5 30.73 -5.41 -43.17
CA ALA A 5 30.84 -4.26 -42.27
C ALA A 5 30.66 -2.91 -43.01
N ASP A 6 30.92 -2.85 -44.31
CA ASP A 6 30.66 -1.69 -45.16
C ASP A 6 29.24 -1.59 -45.69
N GLY A 7 28.37 -2.54 -45.32
CA GLY A 7 26.97 -2.61 -45.75
C GLY A 7 26.73 -3.32 -47.05
N THR A 8 27.75 -3.84 -47.74
CA THR A 8 27.59 -4.58 -48.98
C THR A 8 27.05 -5.99 -48.72
N PHE A 9 26.26 -6.52 -49.68
CA PHE A 9 25.75 -7.90 -49.65
C PHE A 9 25.65 -8.46 -51.05
N THR A 10 25.77 -9.79 -51.17
CA THR A 10 25.61 -10.54 -52.40
C THR A 10 24.65 -11.72 -52.17
N LEU A 11 23.76 -11.95 -53.13
CA LEU A 11 22.81 -13.07 -53.11
C LEU A 11 23.15 -14.05 -54.20
N GLU A 12 23.21 -15.33 -53.91
CA GLU A 12 23.37 -16.43 -54.84
C GLU A 12 22.26 -17.47 -54.62
N PRO A 13 21.61 -18.02 -55.68
CA PRO A 13 21.77 -17.71 -57.11
C PRO A 13 21.14 -16.35 -57.45
N GLU A 14 21.56 -15.74 -58.54
CA GLU A 14 21.01 -14.49 -59.06
C GLU A 14 19.58 -14.72 -59.57
N PRO A 15 18.53 -14.25 -58.90
CA PRO A 15 17.15 -14.37 -59.34
C PRO A 15 16.80 -13.28 -60.38
N GLU A 16 15.97 -13.58 -61.33
CA GLU A 16 15.42 -12.56 -62.27
C GLU A 16 14.49 -11.57 -61.49
N ASP A 17 13.68 -12.12 -60.56
CA ASP A 17 12.83 -11.37 -59.64
C ASP A 17 13.22 -11.66 -58.21
N TYR A 18 13.32 -10.64 -57.37
CA TYR A 18 13.63 -10.82 -55.94
C TYR A 18 12.77 -9.97 -55.03
N GLN A 19 12.59 -10.48 -53.82
CA GLN A 19 12.04 -9.74 -52.69
C GLN A 19 13.02 -9.83 -51.53
N LEU A 20 13.59 -8.69 -51.18
CA LEU A 20 14.53 -8.58 -50.06
C LEU A 20 13.77 -8.13 -48.79
N ILE A 21 13.99 -8.82 -47.71
CA ILE A 21 13.55 -8.40 -46.38
C ILE A 21 14.82 -8.09 -45.57
N ILE A 22 15.02 -6.81 -45.25
CA ILE A 22 16.18 -6.33 -44.54
C ILE A 22 15.79 -6.09 -43.09
N GLN A 23 16.47 -6.77 -42.19
CA GLN A 23 16.23 -6.69 -40.75
C GLN A 23 17.49 -6.32 -40.03
N HIS A 24 17.37 -5.37 -39.12
CA HIS A 24 18.44 -4.98 -38.23
C HIS A 24 17.86 -4.57 -36.86
N LEU A 25 18.61 -4.78 -35.80
CA LEU A 25 18.15 -4.52 -34.43
C LEU A 25 17.72 -3.04 -34.21
N LEU A 26 18.50 -2.11 -34.78
CA LEU A 26 18.32 -0.66 -34.57
C LEU A 26 17.55 0.05 -35.68
N TYR A 27 17.14 -0.67 -36.72
CA TYR A 27 16.43 -0.08 -37.87
C TYR A 27 15.09 -0.77 -38.12
N GLN A 28 14.18 -0.04 -38.76
CA GLN A 28 12.88 -0.60 -39.17
C GLN A 28 13.09 -1.64 -40.26
N THR A 29 12.36 -2.74 -40.17
CA THR A 29 12.37 -3.77 -41.20
C THR A 29 11.88 -3.19 -42.53
N ARG A 30 12.69 -3.28 -43.57
CA ARG A 30 12.36 -2.79 -44.92
C ARG A 30 12.23 -3.94 -45.92
N GLN A 31 11.20 -3.88 -46.76
CA GLN A 31 11.00 -4.81 -47.85
C GLN A 31 11.21 -4.10 -49.17
N VAL A 32 12.01 -4.69 -50.05
CA VAL A 32 12.31 -4.16 -51.39
C VAL A 32 12.10 -5.27 -52.41
N LYS A 33 11.38 -4.96 -53.48
CA LYS A 33 11.19 -5.85 -54.65
C LYS A 33 11.96 -5.27 -55.80
N GLY A 34 12.63 -6.09 -56.55
CA GLY A 34 13.38 -5.67 -57.75
C GLY A 34 13.52 -6.77 -58.76
N GLN A 35 13.92 -6.36 -59.98
CA GLN A 35 14.15 -7.23 -61.13
C GLN A 35 15.54 -7.00 -61.74
N ALA A 36 16.36 -6.15 -61.14
CA ALA A 36 17.68 -5.83 -61.61
C ALA A 36 18.75 -6.61 -60.84
N ARG A 37 19.88 -6.92 -61.47
CA ARG A 37 21.04 -7.55 -60.78
C ARG A 37 21.65 -6.71 -59.67
N ASP A 38 21.47 -5.41 -59.73
CA ASP A 38 21.95 -4.46 -58.69
C ASP A 38 20.73 -3.86 -57.97
N ALA A 39 20.63 -4.10 -56.67
CA ALA A 39 19.56 -3.55 -55.81
C ALA A 39 19.80 -2.07 -55.47
N GLY A 40 20.95 -1.54 -55.79
CA GLY A 40 21.32 -0.18 -55.47
C GLY A 40 21.53 0.03 -53.95
N VAL A 41 21.49 1.29 -53.55
CA VAL A 41 21.61 1.67 -52.13
C VAL A 41 20.25 1.65 -51.44
N ILE A 42 20.13 0.82 -50.43
CA ILE A 42 18.91 0.70 -49.63
C ILE A 42 19.15 1.38 -48.28
N THR A 43 18.50 2.53 -48.08
CA THR A 43 18.60 3.27 -46.79
C THR A 43 17.58 2.73 -45.81
N LEU A 44 18.00 2.46 -44.59
CA LEU A 44 17.14 2.03 -43.50
C LEU A 44 16.82 3.21 -42.58
N GLU A 45 15.60 3.27 -42.08
CA GLU A 45 15.18 4.25 -41.09
C GLU A 45 15.45 3.71 -39.67
N SER A 46 15.94 4.56 -38.79
CA SER A 46 16.17 4.19 -37.40
C SER A 46 14.86 3.79 -36.73
N LYS A 47 14.92 2.78 -35.90
CA LYS A 47 13.79 2.38 -35.07
C LYS A 47 13.88 3.17 -33.76
N ASP A 48 12.98 4.12 -33.58
CA ASP A 48 12.83 4.79 -32.30
C ASP A 48 12.25 3.78 -31.30
N TYR A 49 13.10 3.32 -30.41
CA TYR A 49 12.64 2.62 -29.22
C TYR A 49 12.18 3.70 -28.24
N ASN A 50 10.92 4.10 -28.31
CA ASN A 50 10.27 4.67 -27.15
C ASN A 50 10.22 3.54 -26.11
N LEU A 51 11.13 3.58 -25.17
CA LEU A 51 10.97 2.85 -23.92
C LEU A 51 9.72 3.46 -23.30
N GLU A 52 8.59 2.78 -23.39
CA GLU A 52 7.46 3.10 -22.56
C GLU A 52 8.02 3.11 -21.13
N GLU A 53 7.90 4.27 -20.49
CA GLU A 53 8.27 4.41 -19.09
C GLU A 53 7.50 3.33 -18.32
N VAL A 54 8.19 2.30 -17.88
CA VAL A 54 7.62 1.30 -16.99
C VAL A 54 7.43 2.04 -15.68
N VAL A 55 6.27 2.65 -15.51
CA VAL A 55 5.82 3.12 -14.21
C VAL A 55 5.66 1.86 -13.35
N ILE A 56 6.68 1.55 -12.57
CA ILE A 56 6.56 0.57 -11.51
C ILE A 56 5.71 1.26 -10.45
N GLU A 57 4.41 1.08 -10.49
CA GLU A 57 3.55 1.34 -9.35
C GLU A 57 3.95 0.33 -8.27
N GLY A 58 4.95 0.69 -7.50
CA GLY A 58 5.29 -0.04 -6.29
C GLY A 58 4.14 0.15 -5.31
N GLU A 59 3.33 -0.89 -5.08
CA GLU A 59 2.43 -0.90 -3.94
C GLU A 59 3.28 -0.62 -2.69
N ARG A 60 2.91 0.39 -1.92
CA ARG A 60 3.54 0.63 -0.62
C ARG A 60 3.38 -0.63 0.21
N PRO A 61 4.46 -1.23 0.70
CA PRO A 61 4.33 -2.38 1.58
C PRO A 61 3.54 -1.93 2.80
N PHE A 62 2.42 -2.59 3.08
CA PHE A 62 1.60 -2.31 4.25
C PHE A 62 2.29 -2.69 5.56
N VAL A 63 3.43 -3.37 5.51
CA VAL A 63 4.26 -3.73 6.66
C VAL A 63 5.73 -3.50 6.36
N THR A 64 6.43 -2.86 7.29
CA THR A 64 7.90 -2.72 7.29
C THR A 64 8.46 -3.29 8.59
N VAL A 65 9.69 -3.80 8.51
CA VAL A 65 10.39 -4.35 9.70
C VAL A 65 11.54 -3.42 10.03
N GLU A 66 11.47 -2.78 11.19
CA GLU A 66 12.52 -1.88 11.68
C GLU A 66 12.85 -2.23 13.13
N GLN A 67 14.13 -2.44 13.42
CA GLN A 67 14.62 -2.70 14.79
C GLN A 67 13.84 -3.77 15.55
N GLY A 68 13.36 -4.82 14.87
CA GLY A 68 12.56 -5.89 15.48
C GLY A 68 11.10 -5.56 15.73
N LYS A 69 10.62 -4.41 15.23
CA LYS A 69 9.23 -3.98 15.24
C LYS A 69 8.61 -4.24 13.86
N LEU A 70 7.38 -4.73 13.83
CA LEU A 70 6.57 -4.84 12.62
C LEU A 70 5.69 -3.59 12.55
N ASN A 71 6.03 -2.67 11.64
CA ASN A 71 5.29 -1.41 11.47
C ASN A 71 4.25 -1.60 10.37
N TYR A 72 2.99 -1.51 10.70
CA TYR A 72 1.85 -1.63 9.79
C TYR A 72 1.30 -0.26 9.46
N ASP A 73 1.17 0.05 8.18
CA ASP A 73 0.47 1.25 7.69
C ASP A 73 -1.04 0.99 7.74
N ILE A 74 -1.74 1.64 8.67
CA ILE A 74 -3.19 1.46 8.87
C ILE A 74 -3.98 2.08 7.71
N SER A 75 -3.47 3.15 7.09
CA SER A 75 -4.12 3.75 5.92
C SER A 75 -4.16 2.76 4.75
N ALA A 76 -3.03 2.11 4.45
CA ALA A 76 -2.96 1.09 3.40
C ALA A 76 -3.84 -0.14 3.68
N ILE A 77 -4.00 -0.51 4.95
CA ILE A 77 -4.91 -1.59 5.36
C ILE A 77 -6.37 -1.18 5.18
N SER A 78 -6.71 0.06 5.53
CA SER A 78 -8.06 0.59 5.38
C SER A 78 -8.50 0.73 3.91
N GLU A 79 -7.57 0.93 3.00
CA GLU A 79 -7.84 0.91 1.55
C GLU A 79 -8.17 -0.50 1.03
N LYS A 80 -7.53 -1.54 1.59
CA LYS A 80 -7.72 -2.93 1.17
C LYS A 80 -8.87 -3.65 1.88
N HIS A 81 -9.24 -3.19 3.06
CA HIS A 81 -10.26 -3.80 3.91
C HIS A 81 -11.29 -2.75 4.34
N ILE A 82 -12.55 -3.14 4.31
CA ILE A 82 -13.61 -2.31 4.90
C ILE A 82 -13.47 -2.40 6.42
N VAL A 83 -13.05 -1.29 7.03
CA VAL A 83 -12.91 -1.14 8.48
C VAL A 83 -13.61 0.15 8.91
N ASN A 84 -14.39 0.08 9.98
CA ASN A 84 -15.19 1.22 10.45
C ASN A 84 -14.46 2.05 11.51
N ASN A 85 -13.55 1.42 12.26
CA ASN A 85 -12.87 2.07 13.37
C ASN A 85 -11.44 1.52 13.54
N ALA A 86 -10.67 2.18 14.38
CA ALA A 86 -9.28 1.82 14.66
C ALA A 86 -9.15 0.41 15.26
N TYR A 87 -10.10 -0.01 16.09
CA TYR A 87 -10.08 -1.35 16.68
C TYR A 87 -10.18 -2.45 15.62
N GLU A 88 -11.13 -2.32 14.69
CA GLU A 88 -11.28 -3.27 13.58
C GLU A 88 -10.03 -3.31 12.70
N ALA A 89 -9.45 -2.15 12.39
CA ALA A 89 -8.22 -2.07 11.62
C ALA A 89 -7.06 -2.82 12.30
N ILE A 90 -6.90 -2.63 13.61
CA ILE A 90 -5.86 -3.31 14.40
C ILE A 90 -6.10 -4.83 14.46
N CYS A 91 -7.34 -5.27 14.59
CA CYS A 91 -7.69 -6.70 14.58
C CYS A 91 -7.47 -7.38 13.20
N LYS A 92 -7.32 -6.60 12.11
CA LYS A 92 -6.94 -7.13 10.78
C LYS A 92 -5.43 -7.36 10.64
N LEU A 93 -4.62 -6.88 11.58
CA LEU A 93 -3.17 -7.06 11.52
C LEU A 93 -2.80 -8.53 11.72
N PRO A 94 -1.85 -9.06 10.93
CA PRO A 94 -1.37 -10.41 11.11
C PRO A 94 -0.84 -10.65 12.54
N GLY A 95 -1.35 -11.69 13.18
CA GLY A 95 -0.96 -12.07 14.53
C GLY A 95 -1.70 -11.34 15.65
N VAL A 96 -2.47 -10.31 15.36
CA VAL A 96 -3.33 -9.63 16.35
C VAL A 96 -4.68 -10.34 16.44
N GLN A 97 -5.18 -10.56 17.63
CA GLN A 97 -6.47 -11.21 17.90
C GLN A 97 -7.19 -10.49 19.04
N ASP A 98 -8.52 -10.51 18.97
CA ASP A 98 -9.37 -10.26 20.11
C ASP A 98 -9.59 -11.58 20.87
N ARG A 99 -9.23 -11.59 22.13
CA ARG A 99 -9.55 -12.69 23.07
C ARG A 99 -10.33 -12.16 24.25
N ASN A 100 -11.63 -12.44 24.26
CA ASN A 100 -12.54 -12.02 25.35
C ASN A 100 -12.51 -10.50 25.62
N GLY A 101 -12.52 -9.69 24.58
CA GLY A 101 -12.46 -8.24 24.71
C GLY A 101 -11.10 -7.73 25.13
N LYS A 102 -10.01 -8.42 24.80
CA LYS A 102 -8.62 -7.99 25.00
C LYS A 102 -7.81 -8.19 23.74
N LEU A 103 -7.02 -7.18 23.39
CA LEU A 103 -6.04 -7.32 22.32
C LEU A 103 -4.93 -8.28 22.74
N SER A 104 -4.65 -9.27 21.93
CA SER A 104 -3.64 -10.28 22.15
C SER A 104 -2.83 -10.52 20.87
N LEU A 105 -1.61 -11.03 21.03
CA LEU A 105 -0.76 -11.45 19.93
C LEU A 105 -0.60 -12.97 19.93
N VAL A 106 -0.66 -13.58 18.76
CA VAL A 106 -0.38 -15.00 18.61
C VAL A 106 1.05 -15.28 19.06
N GLY A 107 1.22 -16.22 20.00
CA GLY A 107 2.54 -16.56 20.53
C GLY A 107 3.01 -15.70 21.72
N ALA A 108 2.26 -14.67 22.09
CA ALA A 108 2.53 -13.90 23.31
C ALA A 108 1.55 -14.27 24.42
N LYS A 109 2.04 -14.26 25.66
CA LYS A 109 1.22 -14.55 26.86
C LYS A 109 0.37 -13.34 27.24
N ASP A 110 1.00 -12.18 27.34
CA ASP A 110 0.39 -10.90 27.68
C ASP A 110 0.87 -9.83 26.70
N VAL A 111 0.01 -8.87 26.41
CA VAL A 111 0.29 -7.76 25.47
C VAL A 111 -0.01 -6.45 26.15
N THR A 112 0.95 -5.55 26.13
CA THR A 112 0.77 -4.17 26.58
C THR A 112 0.42 -3.29 25.39
N VAL A 113 -0.60 -2.45 25.54
CA VAL A 113 -0.90 -1.46 24.51
C VAL A 113 -0.25 -0.14 24.85
N ILE A 114 0.41 0.40 23.86
CA ILE A 114 1.15 1.66 23.91
C ILE A 114 0.43 2.64 22.98
N LEU A 115 0.32 3.89 23.39
CA LEU A 115 -0.25 4.97 22.61
C LEU A 115 0.80 6.05 22.37
N ASN A 116 1.10 6.30 21.09
CA ASN A 116 2.08 7.34 20.70
C ASN A 116 3.43 7.21 21.44
N GLY A 117 3.92 5.98 21.59
CA GLY A 117 5.18 5.69 22.24
C GLY A 117 5.15 5.70 23.79
N LYS A 118 3.98 5.88 24.41
CA LYS A 118 3.84 5.86 25.86
C LYS A 118 2.92 4.74 26.30
N ALA A 119 3.32 4.01 27.35
CA ALA A 119 2.45 2.99 27.94
C ALA A 119 1.11 3.62 28.35
N SER A 120 0.02 3.00 27.90
CA SER A 120 -1.31 3.48 28.24
C SER A 120 -1.61 3.25 29.73
N THR A 121 -2.20 4.24 30.36
CA THR A 121 -2.73 4.11 31.74
C THR A 121 -4.18 3.62 31.77
N LEU A 122 -4.81 3.49 30.59
CA LEU A 122 -6.16 2.97 30.45
C LEU A 122 -6.17 1.46 30.67
N THR A 123 -7.28 0.95 31.23
CA THR A 123 -7.51 -0.50 31.23
C THR A 123 -7.71 -0.99 29.80
N GLN A 124 -7.58 -2.30 29.55
CA GLN A 124 -7.76 -2.83 28.20
C GLN A 124 -9.18 -2.58 27.67
N GLU A 125 -10.17 -2.65 28.53
CA GLU A 125 -11.58 -2.39 28.20
C GLU A 125 -11.78 -0.92 27.78
N GLN A 126 -11.26 0.02 28.54
CA GLN A 126 -11.31 1.46 28.22
C GLN A 126 -10.58 1.78 26.91
N LEU A 127 -9.45 1.12 26.68
CA LEU A 127 -8.69 1.28 25.46
C LEU A 127 -9.45 0.78 24.24
N ILE A 128 -10.08 -0.39 24.32
CA ILE A 128 -10.88 -0.95 23.24
C ILE A 128 -12.07 -0.04 22.93
N GLU A 129 -12.77 0.44 23.95
CA GLU A 129 -13.85 1.42 23.78
C GLU A 129 -13.35 2.69 23.08
N MET A 130 -12.18 3.21 23.49
CA MET A 130 -11.57 4.36 22.81
C MET A 130 -11.28 4.06 21.34
N LEU A 131 -10.69 2.88 21.03
CA LEU A 131 -10.35 2.50 19.67
C LEU A 131 -11.57 2.23 18.79
N LYS A 132 -12.66 1.71 19.36
CA LYS A 132 -13.95 1.55 18.66
C LYS A 132 -14.59 2.89 18.31
N ASN A 133 -14.36 3.92 19.13
CA ASN A 133 -14.84 5.27 18.92
C ASN A 133 -13.85 6.15 18.12
N THR A 134 -12.70 5.60 17.73
CA THR A 134 -11.68 6.29 16.93
C THR A 134 -11.79 5.80 15.50
N SER A 135 -11.86 6.71 14.53
CA SER A 135 -11.81 6.34 13.11
C SER A 135 -10.50 5.66 12.75
N ALA A 136 -10.54 4.68 11.83
CA ALA A 136 -9.33 4.06 11.29
C ALA A 136 -8.40 5.12 10.66
N SER A 137 -8.94 6.16 10.04
CA SER A 137 -8.18 7.26 9.41
C SER A 137 -7.38 8.11 10.41
N GLN A 138 -7.74 8.07 11.69
CA GLN A 138 -7.00 8.77 12.75
C GLN A 138 -5.77 7.98 13.26
N VAL A 139 -5.61 6.73 12.83
CA VAL A 139 -4.44 5.91 13.14
C VAL A 139 -3.52 5.87 11.93
N GLN A 140 -2.29 6.31 12.10
CA GLN A 140 -1.29 6.30 11.04
C GLN A 140 -0.63 4.94 10.91
N THR A 141 -0.07 4.46 12.03
CA THR A 141 0.64 3.18 12.07
C THR A 141 0.32 2.39 13.34
N ALA A 142 0.46 1.09 13.25
CA ALA A 142 0.47 0.20 14.40
C ALA A 142 1.76 -0.63 14.38
N GLU A 143 2.54 -0.53 15.46
CA GLU A 143 3.79 -1.25 15.62
C GLU A 143 3.56 -2.47 16.51
N VAL A 144 3.76 -3.67 15.94
CA VAL A 144 3.65 -4.93 16.67
C VAL A 144 5.04 -5.39 17.12
N MET A 145 5.22 -5.59 18.40
CA MET A 145 6.48 -5.95 19.02
C MET A 145 6.30 -7.21 19.87
N TYR A 146 7.03 -8.28 19.57
CA TYR A 146 7.08 -9.48 20.41
C TYR A 146 8.06 -9.34 21.56
N ASN A 147 9.07 -8.49 21.38
CA ASN A 147 10.01 -8.09 22.42
C ASN A 147 10.14 -6.57 22.36
N THR A 148 9.53 -5.90 23.31
CA THR A 148 9.44 -4.43 23.31
C THR A 148 10.79 -3.82 23.67
N PRO A 149 11.30 -2.86 22.84
CA PRO A 149 12.51 -2.14 23.13
C PRO A 149 12.42 -1.37 24.47
N PRO A 150 13.54 -1.18 25.18
CA PRO A 150 13.55 -0.53 26.49
C PRO A 150 13.02 0.91 26.51
N GLU A 151 13.05 1.57 25.37
CA GLU A 151 12.57 2.96 25.19
C GLU A 151 11.09 3.16 25.54
N TYR A 152 10.28 2.09 25.42
CA TYR A 152 8.85 2.12 25.76
C TYR A 152 8.56 1.87 27.24
N HIS A 153 9.59 1.56 28.05
CA HIS A 153 9.47 1.27 29.48
C HIS A 153 8.48 0.15 29.84
N VAL A 154 8.21 -0.76 28.90
CA VAL A 154 7.38 -1.97 29.10
C VAL A 154 8.19 -3.22 28.79
N ARG A 155 7.76 -4.38 29.32
CA ARG A 155 8.41 -5.67 29.08
C ARG A 155 7.46 -6.61 28.36
N GLY A 156 8.04 -7.51 27.57
CA GLY A 156 7.28 -8.51 26.83
C GLY A 156 6.76 -7.98 25.50
N ALA A 157 5.61 -8.50 25.07
CA ALA A 157 5.01 -8.10 23.81
C ALA A 157 4.17 -6.84 23.96
N ALA A 158 4.17 -6.00 22.92
CA ALA A 158 3.39 -4.78 22.91
C ALA A 158 2.84 -4.45 21.53
N ILE A 159 1.76 -3.69 21.49
CA ILE A 159 1.22 -3.04 20.29
C ILE A 159 1.25 -1.54 20.53
N ASN A 160 2.05 -0.80 19.77
CA ASN A 160 2.06 0.65 19.83
C ASN A 160 1.19 1.21 18.72
N ILE A 161 0.18 1.97 19.09
CA ILE A 161 -0.75 2.63 18.17
C ILE A 161 -0.32 4.07 18.04
N VAL A 162 0.08 4.45 16.83
CA VAL A 162 0.51 5.82 16.51
C VAL A 162 -0.63 6.51 15.78
N THR A 163 -1.19 7.52 16.40
CA THR A 163 -2.23 8.33 15.81
C THR A 163 -1.63 9.34 14.81
N ALA A 164 -2.38 9.64 13.76
CA ALA A 164 -2.03 10.72 12.85
C ALA A 164 -1.91 12.01 13.66
N LYS A 165 -0.81 12.75 13.44
CA LYS A 165 -0.71 14.09 13.99
C LYS A 165 -1.75 14.95 13.29
N ALA A 166 -2.67 15.50 14.06
CA ALA A 166 -3.55 16.53 13.53
C ALA A 166 -2.68 17.75 13.18
N ASP A 167 -2.81 18.24 11.97
CA ASP A 167 -2.20 19.51 11.57
C ASP A 167 -2.75 20.65 12.46
N ASP A 168 -1.90 21.63 12.76
CA ASP A 168 -2.33 22.83 13.49
C ASP A 168 -3.52 23.47 12.74
N ASN A 169 -4.65 23.68 13.43
CA ASN A 169 -5.89 24.21 12.90
C ASN A 169 -6.65 23.29 11.92
N THR A 170 -6.89 22.05 12.29
CA THR A 170 -7.66 21.08 11.52
C THR A 170 -9.04 20.87 12.12
N ILE A 171 -10.07 20.79 11.25
CA ILE A 171 -11.41 20.33 11.59
C ILE A 171 -11.67 19.07 10.76
N GLN A 172 -11.92 17.97 11.43
CA GLN A 172 -12.30 16.71 10.81
C GLN A 172 -13.68 16.29 11.32
N SER A 173 -14.56 15.91 10.43
CA SER A 173 -15.86 15.34 10.79
C SER A 173 -16.07 14.06 9.99
N GLU A 174 -16.54 13.03 10.67
CA GLU A 174 -16.82 11.75 10.07
C GLU A 174 -18.20 11.27 10.50
N LEU A 175 -18.97 10.81 9.54
CA LEU A 175 -20.27 10.18 9.74
C LEU A 175 -20.20 8.78 9.14
N SER A 176 -20.39 7.77 9.96
CA SER A 176 -20.51 6.40 9.50
C SER A 176 -21.85 5.80 9.94
N THR A 177 -22.43 4.99 9.06
CA THR A 177 -23.64 4.23 9.36
C THR A 177 -23.43 2.79 8.94
N SER A 178 -23.86 1.84 9.77
CA SER A 178 -23.83 0.43 9.43
C SER A 178 -25.17 -0.22 9.69
N TYR A 179 -25.48 -1.17 8.82
CA TYR A 179 -26.66 -2.03 8.94
C TYR A 179 -26.20 -3.49 8.91
N SER A 180 -26.64 -4.27 9.86
CA SER A 180 -26.41 -5.71 9.85
C SER A 180 -27.71 -6.46 10.11
N ASN A 181 -27.90 -7.57 9.41
CA ASN A 181 -29.06 -8.44 9.54
C ASN A 181 -28.59 -9.90 9.53
N GLN A 182 -28.46 -10.48 10.72
CA GLN A 182 -28.20 -11.92 10.86
C GLN A 182 -29.46 -12.66 11.34
N TYR A 183 -29.93 -12.36 12.55
CA TYR A 183 -31.17 -12.84 13.13
C TYR A 183 -32.10 -11.70 13.46
N PHE A 184 -31.56 -10.54 13.82
CA PHE A 184 -32.24 -9.28 14.04
C PHE A 184 -31.58 -8.18 13.25
N SER A 185 -32.38 -7.25 12.77
CA SER A 185 -31.86 -6.05 12.11
C SER A 185 -31.29 -5.12 13.18
N SER A 186 -30.01 -4.77 13.04
CA SER A 186 -29.37 -3.75 13.86
C SER A 186 -28.85 -2.61 13.01
N TYR A 187 -29.05 -1.40 13.50
CA TYR A 187 -28.58 -0.16 12.90
C TYR A 187 -27.59 0.47 13.87
N SER A 188 -26.46 0.90 13.39
CA SER A 188 -25.56 1.73 14.19
C SER A 188 -25.09 2.93 13.38
N GLY A 189 -24.94 4.03 14.06
CA GLY A 189 -24.40 5.25 13.49
C GLY A 189 -23.25 5.75 14.36
N ASN A 190 -22.25 6.36 13.77
CA ASN A 190 -21.17 7.01 14.49
C ASN A 190 -20.94 8.41 13.89
N VAL A 191 -20.93 9.40 14.76
CA VAL A 191 -20.58 10.79 14.40
C VAL A 191 -19.34 11.15 15.19
N ASN A 192 -18.29 11.47 14.48
CA ASN A 192 -17.01 11.89 15.05
C ASN A 192 -16.71 13.34 14.61
N PHE A 193 -16.35 14.18 15.55
CA PHE A 193 -15.92 15.54 15.30
C PHE A 193 -14.62 15.81 16.06
N LEU A 194 -13.55 16.10 15.33
CA LEU A 194 -12.26 16.48 15.86
C LEU A 194 -11.93 17.90 15.40
N MET A 195 -11.68 18.77 16.36
CA MET A 195 -11.17 20.12 16.11
C MET A 195 -9.84 20.27 16.81
N THR A 196 -8.80 20.60 16.05
CA THR A 196 -7.46 20.91 16.61
C THR A 196 -7.14 22.38 16.32
N LYS A 197 -6.74 23.12 17.33
CA LYS A 197 -6.28 24.49 17.23
C LYS A 197 -5.03 24.71 18.06
N GLY A 198 -3.88 24.79 17.41
CA GLY A 198 -2.58 24.90 18.07
C GLY A 198 -2.32 23.70 19.02
N LYS A 199 -2.17 23.96 20.32
CA LYS A 199 -1.91 22.91 21.34
C LYS A 199 -3.18 22.31 21.95
N SER A 200 -4.36 22.72 21.51
CA SER A 200 -5.63 22.26 22.05
C SER A 200 -6.39 21.45 21.02
N SER A 201 -6.94 20.33 21.44
CA SER A 201 -7.81 19.50 20.63
C SER A 201 -9.12 19.19 21.37
N LEU A 202 -10.22 19.24 20.64
CA LEU A 202 -11.54 18.83 21.09
C LEU A 202 -11.98 17.67 20.21
N ASN A 203 -12.25 16.52 20.84
CA ASN A 203 -12.83 15.36 20.17
C ASN A 203 -14.21 15.10 20.78
N VAL A 204 -15.23 15.05 19.93
CA VAL A 204 -16.61 14.72 20.30
C VAL A 204 -17.04 13.54 19.45
N SER A 205 -17.37 12.43 20.09
CA SER A 205 -17.92 11.26 19.42
C SER A 205 -19.30 10.92 19.99
N TYR A 206 -20.20 10.56 19.08
CA TYR A 206 -21.55 10.11 19.44
C TYR A 206 -21.87 8.83 18.66
N ASN A 207 -22.21 7.78 19.38
CA ASN A 207 -22.51 6.48 18.81
C ASN A 207 -23.89 6.00 19.31
N PRO A 208 -24.98 6.31 18.59
CA PRO A 208 -26.28 5.72 18.85
C PRO A 208 -26.30 4.30 18.27
N GLY A 209 -26.30 3.29 19.14
CA GLY A 209 -26.50 1.87 18.80
C GLY A 209 -27.86 1.40 19.30
N TYR A 210 -28.58 0.63 18.46
CA TYR A 210 -29.76 -0.16 18.81
C TYR A 210 -29.55 -1.61 18.38
#